data_1d6d11bf734b272129665d052db3c82c
#
_entry.id   1d6d11bf734b272129665d052db3c82c
#
_cell.length_a   1.000
_cell.length_b   1.000
_cell.length_c   1.000
_cell.angle_alpha   90.00
_cell.angle_beta   90.00
_cell.angle_gamma   90.00
#
_symmetry.space_group_name_H-M   'P 1'
#
loop_
_entity.id
_entity.type
_entity.pdbx_description
1 polymer ?
#
loop_
_entity_poly.entity_id
_entity_poly.type
_entity_poly.pdbx_seq_one_letter_code
_entity_poly.pdbx_strand_id
1 'polypeptide(L)'
;MAENNSLLEKLDGLESRFEEVSTLITDPDVISDQERYVKLTREYKELGDIMDARKRYIACLNAIKEAKDILAHETDPDMKEMAREELASNTDLQPQIEEEIKIALVPKDPEDAKNVQMEIRAGTGGDEAALFAGDLFAMYKKFCDSRGWSLSVTSESEGAVGGFKEIDFAVSGDNVYGTLKYESGVHRVQRVPATETQGRMHTSAATVAVLPEADKFEVNINEGDIKWDTFRSSGAGGQNVNKVESGVRLRYPWKNPNTGEVEEILIECTETRDQPKNKERALSRLRTFIYDKEHQKYIDDIANRRKTLVSTGDRSAKIRTYNFPQGRVTDHRIGYTTHDLSGFLSGNIQDMIDALTVAENAERMKESEL
;
A
#
# COMPACT_ATOMS: atom_id res chain seq x y z
N MET A 1 0.67 29.84 22.08
CA MET A 1 2.10 29.90 22.40
C MET A 1 2.67 28.57 22.92
N ALA A 2 1.97 27.80 23.76
CA ALA A 2 2.47 26.47 24.20
C ALA A 2 2.43 25.43 23.10
N GLU A 3 1.40 25.40 22.27
CA GLU A 3 1.28 24.46 21.15
C GLU A 3 2.31 24.70 20.04
N ASN A 4 2.63 25.96 19.75
CA ASN A 4 3.64 26.32 18.75
C ASN A 4 5.05 25.86 19.16
N ASN A 5 5.36 25.86 20.46
CA ASN A 5 6.64 25.36 20.97
C ASN A 5 6.74 23.83 20.83
N SER A 6 5.66 23.10 21.09
CA SER A 6 5.62 21.64 20.96
C SER A 6 5.79 21.18 19.51
N LEU A 7 5.22 21.90 18.54
CA LEU A 7 5.37 21.58 17.12
C LEU A 7 6.81 21.82 16.65
N LEU A 8 7.40 22.95 17.04
CA LEU A 8 8.80 23.25 16.70
C LEU A 8 9.78 22.25 17.31
N GLU A 9 9.58 21.85 18.57
CA GLU A 9 10.42 20.82 19.22
C GLU A 9 10.38 19.47 18.49
N LYS A 10 9.20 19.04 18.00
CA LYS A 10 9.07 17.84 17.15
C LYS A 10 9.82 18.00 15.82
N LEU A 11 9.73 19.16 15.20
CA LEU A 11 10.41 19.46 13.93
C LEU A 11 11.93 19.54 14.08
N ASP A 12 12.45 20.04 15.21
CA ASP A 12 13.87 20.12 15.51
C ASP A 12 14.48 18.71 15.66
N GLY A 13 13.72 17.75 16.23
CA GLY A 13 14.15 16.34 16.26
C GLY A 13 14.29 15.71 14.86
N LEU A 14 13.42 16.10 13.91
CA LEU A 14 13.49 15.61 12.54
C LEU A 14 14.60 16.27 11.71
N GLU A 15 15.02 17.49 12.04
CA GLU A 15 16.15 18.17 11.39
C GLU A 15 17.44 17.35 11.55
N SER A 16 17.73 16.87 12.76
CA SER A 16 18.89 16.02 13.02
C SER A 16 18.85 14.72 12.21
N ARG A 17 17.65 14.13 12.07
CA ARG A 17 17.47 12.94 11.24
C ARG A 17 17.64 13.21 9.75
N PHE A 18 17.17 14.36 9.27
CA PHE A 18 17.35 14.79 7.88
C PHE A 18 18.83 14.96 7.53
N GLU A 19 19.62 15.58 8.41
CA GLU A 19 21.07 15.73 8.24
C GLU A 19 21.80 14.37 8.22
N GLU A 20 21.41 13.46 9.13
CA GLU A 20 21.95 12.10 9.16
C GLU A 20 21.68 11.35 7.85
N VAL A 21 20.42 11.35 7.39
CA VAL A 21 20.01 10.67 6.15
C VAL A 21 20.69 11.30 4.94
N SER A 22 20.83 12.65 4.90
CA SER A 22 21.56 13.37 3.87
C SER A 22 23.02 12.92 3.74
N THR A 23 23.65 12.63 4.88
CA THR A 23 25.02 12.13 4.91
C THR A 23 25.10 10.67 4.47
N LEU A 24 24.17 9.82 4.96
CA LEU A 24 24.12 8.40 4.63
C LEU A 24 23.90 8.11 3.14
N ILE A 25 23.09 8.93 2.44
CA ILE A 25 22.83 8.77 1.00
C ILE A 25 24.11 8.95 0.17
N THR A 26 25.08 9.70 0.67
CA THR A 26 26.37 9.93 -0.02
C THR A 26 27.43 8.89 0.31
N ASP A 27 27.14 7.96 1.24
CA ASP A 27 28.07 6.93 1.66
C ASP A 27 28.21 5.84 0.58
N PRO A 28 29.44 5.51 0.12
CA PRO A 28 29.68 4.45 -0.86
C PRO A 28 29.13 3.09 -0.47
N ASP A 29 29.15 2.74 0.83
CA ASP A 29 28.62 1.47 1.33
C ASP A 29 27.09 1.40 1.20
N VAL A 30 26.41 2.51 1.38
CA VAL A 30 24.96 2.63 1.19
C VAL A 30 24.59 2.61 -0.30
N ILE A 31 25.38 3.28 -1.15
CA ILE A 31 25.15 3.30 -2.60
C ILE A 31 25.29 1.91 -3.23
N SER A 32 26.15 1.07 -2.66
CA SER A 32 26.34 -0.32 -3.12
C SER A 32 25.16 -1.24 -2.74
N ASP A 33 24.41 -0.90 -1.71
CA ASP A 33 23.18 -1.60 -1.26
C ASP A 33 21.94 -0.90 -1.81
N GLN A 34 21.45 -1.38 -2.95
CA GLN A 34 20.36 -0.76 -3.69
C GLN A 34 19.07 -0.66 -2.87
N GLU A 35 18.73 -1.66 -2.04
CA GLU A 35 17.51 -1.62 -1.21
C GLU A 35 17.59 -0.55 -0.12
N ARG A 36 18.74 -0.49 0.56
CA ARG A 36 19.01 0.50 1.59
C ARG A 36 19.07 1.91 1.01
N TYR A 37 19.70 2.08 -0.15
CA TYR A 37 19.77 3.35 -0.87
C TYR A 37 18.37 3.88 -1.25
N VAL A 38 17.49 3.02 -1.81
CA VAL A 38 16.12 3.41 -2.18
C VAL A 38 15.30 3.82 -0.94
N LYS A 39 15.42 3.08 0.17
CA LYS A 39 14.73 3.43 1.43
C LYS A 39 15.17 4.78 1.97
N LEU A 40 16.49 5.02 2.06
CA LEU A 40 17.01 6.28 2.54
C LEU A 40 16.71 7.47 1.62
N THR A 41 16.73 7.26 0.30
CA THR A 41 16.36 8.30 -0.66
C THR A 41 14.89 8.72 -0.52
N ARG A 42 14.00 7.76 -0.25
CA ARG A 42 12.59 8.06 0.04
C ARG A 42 12.43 8.82 1.34
N GLU A 43 13.09 8.35 2.42
CA GLU A 43 13.09 9.04 3.72
C GLU A 43 13.64 10.47 3.59
N TYR A 44 14.70 10.67 2.82
CA TYR A 44 15.27 11.98 2.53
C TYR A 44 14.26 12.93 1.86
N LYS A 45 13.53 12.43 0.86
CA LYS A 45 12.51 13.22 0.16
C LYS A 45 11.37 13.62 1.10
N GLU A 46 10.88 12.67 1.90
CA GLU A 46 9.79 12.93 2.87
C GLU A 46 10.20 13.93 3.95
N LEU A 47 11.38 13.76 4.51
CA LEU A 47 11.94 14.73 5.48
C LEU A 47 12.22 16.08 4.83
N GLY A 48 12.61 16.11 3.56
CA GLY A 48 12.82 17.34 2.80
C GLY A 48 11.55 18.19 2.70
N ASP A 49 10.42 17.57 2.36
CA ASP A 49 9.13 18.25 2.30
C ASP A 49 8.74 18.85 3.66
N ILE A 50 9.00 18.13 4.76
CA ILE A 50 8.76 18.60 6.12
C ILE A 50 9.70 19.78 6.47
N MET A 51 10.98 19.70 6.08
CA MET A 51 11.94 20.77 6.34
C MET A 51 11.63 22.04 5.56
N ASP A 52 11.09 21.94 4.35
CA ASP A 52 10.63 23.11 3.60
C ASP A 52 9.38 23.73 4.21
N ALA A 53 8.44 22.93 4.71
CA ALA A 53 7.30 23.44 5.47
C ALA A 53 7.74 24.11 6.78
N ARG A 54 8.72 23.52 7.50
CA ARG A 54 9.34 24.13 8.71
C ARG A 54 9.96 25.50 8.42
N LYS A 55 10.71 25.63 7.32
CA LYS A 55 11.31 26.92 6.92
C LYS A 55 10.23 27.99 6.69
N ARG A 56 9.15 27.64 5.98
CA ARG A 56 8.01 28.54 5.75
C ARG A 56 7.33 28.93 7.06
N TYR A 57 7.15 27.97 7.97
CA TYR A 57 6.56 28.21 9.27
C TYR A 57 7.39 29.17 10.13
N ILE A 58 8.70 28.95 10.23
CA ILE A 58 9.61 29.85 10.96
C ILE A 58 9.61 31.24 10.34
N ALA A 59 9.63 31.36 9.00
CA ALA A 59 9.55 32.65 8.33
C ALA A 59 8.23 33.38 8.64
N CYS A 60 7.10 32.67 8.65
CA CYS A 60 5.80 33.22 9.02
C CYS A 60 5.76 33.71 10.49
N LEU A 61 6.29 32.91 11.43
CA LEU A 61 6.36 33.33 12.85
C LEU A 61 7.25 34.55 13.05
N ASN A 62 8.38 34.64 12.35
CA ASN A 62 9.28 35.79 12.41
C ASN A 62 8.61 37.04 11.84
N ALA A 63 7.93 36.91 10.67
CA ALA A 63 7.19 38.04 10.10
C ALA A 63 6.07 38.56 11.03
N ILE A 64 5.34 37.63 11.68
CA ILE A 64 4.33 38.01 12.69
C ILE A 64 4.98 38.75 13.88
N LYS A 65 6.14 38.30 14.33
CA LYS A 65 6.87 38.93 15.42
C LYS A 65 7.37 40.32 15.03
N GLU A 66 8.01 40.45 13.87
CA GLU A 66 8.53 41.71 13.32
C GLU A 66 7.40 42.73 13.10
N ALA A 67 6.28 42.30 12.50
CA ALA A 67 5.12 43.16 12.31
C ALA A 67 4.55 43.66 13.64
N LYS A 68 4.49 42.84 14.68
CA LYS A 68 4.07 43.25 16.04
C LYS A 68 5.05 44.24 16.68
N ASP A 69 6.34 44.03 16.52
CA ASP A 69 7.37 44.89 17.03
C ASP A 69 7.34 46.27 16.33
N ILE A 70 7.13 46.36 15.04
CA ILE A 70 6.93 47.60 14.28
C ILE A 70 5.67 48.32 14.76
N LEU A 71 4.55 47.62 14.91
CA LEU A 71 3.31 48.23 15.41
C LEU A 71 3.44 48.82 16.84
N ALA A 72 4.32 48.21 17.67
CA ALA A 72 4.53 48.65 19.06
C ALA A 72 5.47 49.86 19.17
N HIS A 73 6.50 49.93 18.33
CA HIS A 73 7.61 50.86 18.52
C HIS A 73 7.74 51.94 17.43
N GLU A 74 7.18 51.67 16.21
CA GLU A 74 7.26 52.64 15.12
C GLU A 74 6.26 53.80 15.31
N THR A 75 6.60 54.97 14.77
CA THR A 75 5.77 56.16 14.82
C THR A 75 5.18 56.53 13.46
N ASP A 76 5.79 56.08 12.38
CA ASP A 76 5.37 56.35 11.02
C ASP A 76 4.02 55.62 10.69
N PRO A 77 2.98 56.38 10.25
CA PRO A 77 1.69 55.77 9.91
C PRO A 77 1.75 54.80 8.75
N ASP A 78 2.56 55.07 7.72
CA ASP A 78 2.66 54.24 6.52
C ASP A 78 3.33 52.88 6.85
N MET A 79 4.38 52.92 7.68
CA MET A 79 5.02 51.72 8.19
C MET A 79 4.08 50.88 9.07
N LYS A 80 3.24 51.52 9.86
CA LYS A 80 2.23 50.81 10.67
C LYS A 80 1.14 50.18 9.81
N GLU A 81 0.75 50.80 8.70
CA GLU A 81 -0.26 50.24 7.79
C GLU A 81 0.28 49.00 7.08
N MET A 82 1.50 49.06 6.55
CA MET A 82 2.19 47.92 5.96
C MET A 82 2.34 46.75 6.98
N ALA A 83 2.75 47.06 8.22
CA ALA A 83 2.87 46.05 9.27
C ALA A 83 1.53 45.40 9.66
N ARG A 84 0.41 46.13 9.57
CA ARG A 84 -0.93 45.56 9.80
C ARG A 84 -1.35 44.60 8.70
N GLU A 85 -1.10 44.97 7.44
CA GLU A 85 -1.38 44.10 6.30
C GLU A 85 -0.54 42.80 6.34
N GLU A 86 0.74 42.95 6.64
CA GLU A 86 1.66 41.79 6.78
C GLU A 86 1.27 40.92 7.97
N LEU A 87 0.90 41.50 9.11
CA LEU A 87 0.41 40.74 10.27
C LEU A 87 -0.88 39.97 9.96
N ALA A 88 -1.84 40.60 9.27
CA ALA A 88 -3.08 39.96 8.89
C ALA A 88 -2.81 38.77 7.93
N SER A 89 -2.03 39.01 6.88
CA SER A 89 -1.69 37.99 5.89
C SER A 89 -0.98 36.77 6.54
N ASN A 90 0.01 37.00 7.38
CA ASN A 90 0.76 35.92 8.05
C ASN A 90 -0.06 35.24 9.15
N THR A 91 -0.98 35.93 9.80
CA THR A 91 -1.88 35.33 10.79
C THR A 91 -2.88 34.37 10.14
N ASP A 92 -3.35 34.66 8.93
CA ASP A 92 -4.22 33.80 8.16
C ASP A 92 -3.46 32.62 7.52
N LEU A 93 -2.18 32.82 7.20
CA LEU A 93 -1.30 31.77 6.62
C LEU A 93 -0.80 30.76 7.66
N GLN A 94 -0.57 31.21 8.90
CA GLN A 94 -0.02 30.38 9.98
C GLN A 94 -0.80 29.05 10.19
N PRO A 95 -2.14 29.05 10.39
CA PRO A 95 -2.89 27.82 10.61
C PRO A 95 -2.85 26.87 9.41
N GLN A 96 -2.72 27.38 8.19
CA GLN A 96 -2.61 26.57 6.98
C GLN A 96 -1.28 25.80 6.93
N ILE A 97 -0.17 26.48 7.27
CA ILE A 97 1.14 25.84 7.35
C ILE A 97 1.19 24.84 8.52
N GLU A 98 0.58 25.16 9.66
CA GLU A 98 0.50 24.24 10.79
C GLU A 98 -0.26 22.96 10.45
N GLU A 99 -1.36 23.08 9.72
CA GLU A 99 -2.12 21.90 9.25
C GLU A 99 -1.33 21.10 8.21
N GLU A 100 -0.66 21.76 7.26
CA GLU A 100 0.24 21.11 6.31
C GLU A 100 1.35 20.32 7.02
N ILE A 101 1.98 20.90 8.01
CA ILE A 101 3.01 20.23 8.82
C ILE A 101 2.42 19.04 9.58
N LYS A 102 1.26 19.21 10.22
CA LYS A 102 0.59 18.12 10.95
C LYS A 102 0.30 16.93 10.03
N ILE A 103 -0.20 17.20 8.82
CA ILE A 103 -0.43 16.16 7.80
C ILE A 103 0.88 15.49 7.38
N ALA A 104 1.94 16.26 7.17
CA ALA A 104 3.25 15.75 6.79
C ALA A 104 3.92 14.90 7.89
N LEU A 105 3.60 15.16 9.17
CA LEU A 105 4.08 14.41 10.32
C LEU A 105 3.33 13.08 10.55
N VAL A 106 2.18 12.86 9.89
CA VAL A 106 1.48 11.57 9.97
C VAL A 106 2.35 10.49 9.30
N PRO A 107 2.73 9.42 10.00
CA PRO A 107 3.55 8.37 9.42
C PRO A 107 2.85 7.78 8.19
N LYS A 108 3.51 7.86 7.03
CA LYS A 108 3.02 7.22 5.81
C LYS A 108 3.15 5.70 5.97
N ASP A 109 2.18 4.97 5.45
CA ASP A 109 2.25 3.53 5.41
C ASP A 109 3.36 3.09 4.44
N PRO A 110 4.34 2.27 4.87
CA PRO A 110 5.37 1.77 3.97
C PRO A 110 4.80 1.03 2.75
N GLU A 111 3.60 0.46 2.88
CA GLU A 111 2.92 -0.22 1.78
C GLU A 111 2.40 0.75 0.71
N ASP A 112 2.14 2.02 1.04
CA ASP A 112 1.58 3.02 0.10
C ASP A 112 2.41 3.18 -1.18
N ALA A 113 3.72 2.98 -1.10
CA ALA A 113 4.62 3.08 -2.25
C ALA A 113 4.69 1.82 -3.13
N LYS A 114 4.04 0.73 -2.71
CA LYS A 114 4.05 -0.53 -3.47
C LYS A 114 3.17 -0.43 -4.72
N ASN A 115 3.50 -1.27 -5.71
CA ASN A 115 2.59 -1.59 -6.80
C ASN A 115 1.37 -2.34 -6.25
N VAL A 116 0.34 -2.48 -7.07
CA VAL A 116 -0.88 -3.18 -6.65
C VAL A 116 -1.26 -4.31 -7.60
N GLN A 117 -1.89 -5.32 -7.02
CA GLN A 117 -2.72 -6.29 -7.72
C GLN A 117 -4.18 -5.92 -7.45
N MET A 118 -4.90 -5.57 -8.51
CA MET A 118 -6.34 -5.26 -8.43
C MET A 118 -7.16 -6.41 -8.99
N GLU A 119 -8.28 -6.63 -8.33
CA GLU A 119 -9.27 -7.60 -8.75
C GLU A 119 -10.64 -6.94 -8.77
N ILE A 120 -11.38 -7.11 -9.86
CA ILE A 120 -12.78 -6.67 -9.98
C ILE A 120 -13.63 -7.90 -10.26
N ARG A 121 -14.63 -8.12 -9.43
CA ARG A 121 -15.61 -9.22 -9.62
C ARG A 121 -17.03 -8.70 -9.73
N ALA A 122 -17.78 -9.27 -10.65
CA ALA A 122 -19.22 -9.10 -10.70
C ALA A 122 -19.86 -9.67 -9.41
N GLY A 123 -20.62 -8.84 -8.72
CA GLY A 123 -21.37 -9.22 -7.53
C GLY A 123 -22.84 -9.50 -7.85
N THR A 124 -23.75 -9.05 -6.99
CA THR A 124 -25.18 -9.23 -7.18
C THR A 124 -25.69 -8.42 -8.38
N GLY A 125 -26.32 -9.06 -9.36
CA GLY A 125 -26.92 -8.38 -10.52
C GLY A 125 -26.78 -9.13 -11.85
N GLY A 126 -26.17 -10.32 -11.86
CA GLY A 126 -26.01 -11.14 -13.06
C GLY A 126 -25.19 -10.43 -14.15
N ASP A 127 -25.71 -10.46 -15.40
CA ASP A 127 -25.01 -9.87 -16.56
C ASP A 127 -24.75 -8.37 -16.40
N GLU A 128 -25.66 -7.64 -15.74
CA GLU A 128 -25.47 -6.21 -15.48
C GLU A 128 -24.30 -5.94 -14.53
N ALA A 129 -24.06 -6.80 -13.54
CA ALA A 129 -22.91 -6.70 -12.67
C ALA A 129 -21.59 -6.95 -13.43
N ALA A 130 -21.61 -7.85 -14.42
CA ALA A 130 -20.47 -8.11 -15.29
C ALA A 130 -20.17 -6.91 -16.21
N LEU A 131 -21.18 -6.28 -16.78
CA LEU A 131 -21.04 -5.06 -17.57
C LEU A 131 -20.49 -3.92 -16.73
N PHE A 132 -20.99 -3.77 -15.50
CA PHE A 132 -20.49 -2.75 -14.58
C PHE A 132 -19.04 -2.99 -14.13
N ALA A 133 -18.64 -4.24 -13.94
CA ALA A 133 -17.23 -4.57 -13.70
C ALA A 133 -16.33 -4.14 -14.87
N GLY A 134 -16.82 -4.28 -16.10
CA GLY A 134 -16.15 -3.75 -17.30
C GLY A 134 -16.03 -2.22 -17.31
N ASP A 135 -17.09 -1.51 -16.89
CA ASP A 135 -17.09 -0.05 -16.78
C ASP A 135 -16.06 0.42 -15.74
N LEU A 136 -15.98 -0.25 -14.57
CA LEU A 136 -15.00 0.04 -13.53
C LEU A 136 -13.57 -0.22 -14.02
N PHE A 137 -13.31 -1.33 -14.70
CA PHE A 137 -12.02 -1.61 -15.29
C PHE A 137 -11.62 -0.52 -16.30
N ALA A 138 -12.53 -0.12 -17.18
CA ALA A 138 -12.26 0.96 -18.15
C ALA A 138 -11.97 2.30 -17.47
N MET A 139 -12.67 2.60 -16.37
CA MET A 139 -12.41 3.79 -15.53
C MET A 139 -11.01 3.76 -14.94
N TYR A 140 -10.63 2.67 -14.28
CA TYR A 140 -9.28 2.54 -13.68
C TYR A 140 -8.18 2.55 -14.74
N LYS A 141 -8.38 1.92 -15.90
CA LYS A 141 -7.42 1.97 -16.99
C LYS A 141 -7.15 3.40 -17.44
N LYS A 142 -8.19 4.20 -17.68
CA LYS A 142 -8.04 5.60 -18.06
C LYS A 142 -7.37 6.44 -16.96
N PHE A 143 -7.68 6.17 -15.71
CA PHE A 143 -7.03 6.82 -14.58
C PHE A 143 -5.54 6.49 -14.54
N CYS A 144 -5.16 5.21 -14.68
CA CYS A 144 -3.76 4.79 -14.73
C CYS A 144 -3.02 5.44 -15.91
N ASP A 145 -3.64 5.47 -17.10
CA ASP A 145 -3.07 6.11 -18.28
C ASP A 145 -2.81 7.61 -18.03
N SER A 146 -3.73 8.32 -17.37
CA SER A 146 -3.59 9.74 -17.02
C SER A 146 -2.45 10.01 -16.03
N ARG A 147 -2.11 9.01 -15.20
CA ARG A 147 -1.00 9.07 -14.23
C ARG A 147 0.33 8.59 -14.81
N GLY A 148 0.34 8.06 -16.02
CA GLY A 148 1.52 7.44 -16.62
C GLY A 148 1.89 6.10 -15.94
N TRP A 149 0.93 5.45 -15.27
CA TRP A 149 1.13 4.15 -14.65
C TRP A 149 0.98 3.02 -15.67
N SER A 150 1.74 1.95 -15.48
CA SER A 150 1.64 0.76 -16.31
C SER A 150 0.58 -0.19 -15.76
N LEU A 151 -0.39 -0.57 -16.60
CA LEU A 151 -1.43 -1.54 -16.25
C LEU A 151 -1.26 -2.79 -17.12
N SER A 152 -1.22 -3.96 -16.51
CA SER A 152 -1.15 -5.27 -17.19
C SER A 152 -2.21 -6.22 -16.65
N VAL A 153 -3.04 -6.75 -17.56
CA VAL A 153 -4.06 -7.76 -17.20
C VAL A 153 -3.36 -9.10 -16.94
N THR A 154 -3.66 -9.68 -15.78
CA THR A 154 -3.08 -10.97 -15.33
C THR A 154 -4.02 -12.13 -15.63
N SER A 155 -5.32 -11.92 -15.40
CA SER A 155 -6.37 -12.92 -15.64
C SER A 155 -7.68 -12.24 -15.97
N GLU A 156 -8.49 -12.84 -16.82
CA GLU A 156 -9.82 -12.34 -17.15
C GLU A 156 -10.82 -13.47 -17.38
N SER A 157 -12.03 -13.25 -16.94
CA SER A 157 -13.18 -14.13 -17.19
C SER A 157 -14.33 -13.27 -17.70
N GLU A 158 -14.65 -13.41 -18.98
CA GLU A 158 -15.68 -12.60 -19.63
C GLU A 158 -17.11 -12.93 -19.15
N GLY A 159 -17.96 -11.93 -19.15
CA GLY A 159 -19.40 -12.07 -18.95
C GLY A 159 -20.10 -12.61 -20.19
N ALA A 160 -21.26 -13.25 -20.03
CA ALA A 160 -22.03 -13.84 -21.14
C ALA A 160 -22.51 -12.79 -22.17
N VAL A 161 -22.73 -11.55 -21.74
CA VAL A 161 -23.24 -10.43 -22.56
C VAL A 161 -22.19 -9.34 -22.74
N GLY A 162 -20.95 -9.62 -22.38
CA GLY A 162 -19.84 -8.67 -22.31
C GLY A 162 -19.50 -8.26 -20.88
N GLY A 163 -18.49 -7.40 -20.73
CA GLY A 163 -17.91 -7.09 -19.42
C GLY A 163 -17.16 -8.29 -18.82
N PHE A 164 -16.92 -8.27 -17.51
CA PHE A 164 -16.14 -9.29 -16.85
C PHE A 164 -16.89 -9.89 -15.65
N LYS A 165 -16.89 -11.22 -15.54
CA LYS A 165 -17.23 -11.91 -14.29
C LYS A 165 -16.17 -11.66 -13.26
N GLU A 166 -14.91 -11.69 -13.72
CA GLU A 166 -13.73 -11.44 -12.93
C GLU A 166 -12.63 -10.91 -13.84
N ILE A 167 -11.91 -9.90 -13.39
CA ILE A 167 -10.72 -9.40 -14.06
C ILE A 167 -9.68 -9.03 -13.02
N ASP A 168 -8.46 -9.59 -13.18
CA ASP A 168 -7.29 -9.34 -12.35
C ASP A 168 -6.23 -8.61 -13.18
N PHE A 169 -5.67 -7.56 -12.62
CA PHE A 169 -4.65 -6.77 -13.28
C PHE A 169 -3.68 -6.16 -12.28
N ALA A 170 -2.43 -6.06 -12.69
CA ALA A 170 -1.38 -5.39 -11.93
C ALA A 170 -1.25 -3.93 -12.39
N VAL A 171 -1.02 -3.03 -11.45
CA VAL A 171 -0.70 -1.62 -11.72
C VAL A 171 0.63 -1.27 -11.07
N SER A 172 1.54 -0.72 -11.87
CA SER A 172 2.89 -0.33 -11.43
C SER A 172 3.14 1.14 -11.69
N GLY A 173 3.73 1.83 -10.73
CA GLY A 173 4.03 3.26 -10.79
C GLY A 173 4.43 3.83 -9.45
N ASP A 174 4.42 5.14 -9.31
CA ASP A 174 4.73 5.82 -8.06
C ASP A 174 3.49 5.95 -7.17
N ASN A 175 3.59 5.52 -5.90
CA ASN A 175 2.55 5.62 -4.87
C ASN A 175 1.17 5.03 -5.29
N VAL A 176 1.23 3.89 -5.98
CA VAL A 176 0.02 3.28 -6.56
C VAL A 176 -0.91 2.76 -5.49
N TYR A 177 -0.38 1.99 -4.51
CA TYR A 177 -1.19 1.45 -3.42
C TYR A 177 -1.77 2.57 -2.55
N GLY A 178 -0.97 3.56 -2.17
CA GLY A 178 -1.43 4.70 -1.37
C GLY A 178 -2.58 5.48 -2.01
N THR A 179 -2.64 5.49 -3.34
CA THR A 179 -3.72 6.14 -4.10
C THR A 179 -4.94 5.22 -4.26
N LEU A 180 -4.74 3.96 -4.65
CA LEU A 180 -5.84 3.06 -5.02
C LEU A 180 -6.42 2.25 -3.86
N LYS A 181 -5.77 2.18 -2.70
CA LYS A 181 -6.26 1.42 -1.53
C LYS A 181 -7.70 1.78 -1.13
N TYR A 182 -8.11 3.02 -1.35
CA TYR A 182 -9.47 3.51 -1.06
C TYR A 182 -10.54 2.96 -1.99
N GLU A 183 -10.16 2.36 -3.11
CA GLU A 183 -11.09 1.77 -4.08
C GLU A 183 -11.57 0.37 -3.66
N SER A 184 -10.94 -0.24 -2.64
CA SER A 184 -11.33 -1.55 -2.14
C SER A 184 -12.71 -1.53 -1.49
N GLY A 185 -13.61 -2.39 -1.97
CA GLY A 185 -14.94 -2.55 -1.40
C GLY A 185 -16.01 -2.88 -2.43
N VAL A 186 -17.27 -2.67 -2.04
CA VAL A 186 -18.45 -2.93 -2.89
C VAL A 186 -18.88 -1.64 -3.57
N HIS A 187 -18.86 -1.63 -4.89
CA HIS A 187 -19.35 -0.57 -5.76
C HIS A 187 -20.74 -0.90 -6.25
N ARG A 188 -21.69 -0.01 -6.05
CA ARG A 188 -23.10 -0.19 -6.42
C ARG A 188 -23.47 0.69 -7.61
N VAL A 189 -24.10 0.11 -8.63
CA VAL A 189 -24.64 0.86 -9.77
C VAL A 189 -26.17 0.87 -9.75
N GLN A 190 -26.75 1.98 -10.10
CA GLN A 190 -28.18 2.19 -10.30
C GLN A 190 -28.38 2.73 -11.71
N ARG A 191 -28.83 1.88 -12.63
CA ARG A 191 -29.15 2.23 -14.01
C ARG A 191 -30.17 1.28 -14.59
N VAL A 192 -30.75 1.65 -15.75
CA VAL A 192 -31.52 0.72 -16.59
C VAL A 192 -30.48 -0.13 -17.34
N PRO A 193 -30.45 -1.47 -17.12
CA PRO A 193 -29.50 -2.33 -17.80
C PRO A 193 -29.69 -2.32 -19.32
N ALA A 194 -28.61 -2.52 -20.08
CA ALA A 194 -28.71 -2.71 -21.53
C ALA A 194 -29.55 -3.95 -21.92
N THR A 195 -29.70 -4.92 -21.02
CA THR A 195 -30.48 -6.15 -21.15
C THR A 195 -31.94 -6.00 -20.74
N GLU A 196 -32.34 -4.85 -20.18
CA GLU A 196 -33.70 -4.62 -19.68
C GLU A 196 -34.60 -4.02 -20.78
N THR A 197 -35.64 -4.74 -21.17
CA THR A 197 -36.55 -4.34 -22.26
C THR A 197 -37.70 -3.44 -21.79
N GLN A 198 -38.03 -3.42 -20.49
CA GLN A 198 -39.14 -2.68 -19.91
C GLN A 198 -38.75 -1.35 -19.27
N GLY A 199 -37.48 -0.93 -19.40
CA GLY A 199 -36.99 0.32 -18.87
C GLY A 199 -36.94 0.40 -17.33
N ARG A 200 -36.96 -0.74 -16.63
CA ARG A 200 -36.88 -0.77 -15.17
C ARG A 200 -35.46 -0.51 -14.69
N MET A 201 -35.33 0.35 -13.67
CA MET A 201 -34.07 0.61 -13.02
C MET A 201 -33.68 -0.60 -12.15
N HIS A 202 -32.49 -1.11 -12.38
CA HIS A 202 -31.89 -2.17 -11.57
C HIS A 202 -30.77 -1.63 -10.67
N THR A 203 -30.52 -2.34 -9.59
CA THR A 203 -29.42 -2.08 -8.69
C THR A 203 -28.50 -3.29 -8.69
N SER A 204 -27.31 -3.12 -9.25
CA SER A 204 -26.30 -4.15 -9.33
C SER A 204 -25.04 -3.74 -8.54
N ALA A 205 -24.17 -4.68 -8.26
CA ALA A 205 -22.93 -4.42 -7.53
C ALA A 205 -21.75 -5.17 -8.17
N ALA A 206 -20.59 -4.56 -8.07
CA ALA A 206 -19.30 -5.20 -8.33
C ALA A 206 -18.38 -4.96 -7.14
N THR A 207 -17.44 -5.87 -6.92
CA THR A 207 -16.46 -5.78 -5.84
C THR A 207 -15.10 -5.46 -6.43
N VAL A 208 -14.40 -4.55 -5.77
CA VAL A 208 -13.02 -4.19 -6.11
C VAL A 208 -12.14 -4.55 -4.92
N ALA A 209 -11.08 -5.32 -5.14
CA ALA A 209 -10.04 -5.57 -4.17
C ALA A 209 -8.73 -4.97 -4.68
N VAL A 210 -8.07 -4.18 -3.85
CA VAL A 210 -6.75 -3.59 -4.10
C VAL A 210 -5.80 -4.17 -3.08
N LEU A 211 -4.82 -4.92 -3.53
CA LEU A 211 -3.84 -5.58 -2.69
C LEU A 211 -2.45 -5.07 -3.04
N PRO A 212 -1.60 -4.73 -2.06
CA PRO A 212 -0.23 -4.36 -2.34
C PRO A 212 0.53 -5.54 -2.93
N GLU A 213 1.43 -5.25 -3.88
CA GLU A 213 2.34 -6.26 -4.42
C GLU A 213 3.21 -6.81 -3.28
N ALA A 214 3.33 -8.13 -3.23
CA ALA A 214 4.17 -8.78 -2.24
C ALA A 214 5.64 -8.51 -2.48
N ASP A 215 6.37 -8.32 -1.40
CA ASP A 215 7.82 -8.40 -1.45
C ASP A 215 8.23 -9.83 -1.82
N LYS A 216 9.25 -9.97 -2.65
CA LYS A 216 9.83 -11.28 -2.94
C LYS A 216 10.40 -11.83 -1.65
N PHE A 217 9.87 -12.93 -1.18
CA PHE A 217 10.44 -13.58 -0.01
C PHE A 217 11.62 -14.46 -0.42
N GLU A 218 12.75 -14.22 0.22
CA GLU A 218 13.93 -15.06 0.11
C GLU A 218 13.93 -16.09 1.24
N VAL A 219 14.07 -17.36 0.86
CA VAL A 219 14.26 -18.43 1.85
C VAL A 219 15.70 -18.37 2.36
N ASN A 220 15.89 -17.78 3.53
CA ASN A 220 17.19 -17.70 4.16
C ASN A 220 17.37 -18.87 5.14
N ILE A 221 18.20 -19.86 4.76
CA ILE A 221 18.52 -21.03 5.58
C ILE A 221 19.88 -20.82 6.20
N ASN A 222 19.91 -20.76 7.52
CA ASN A 222 21.18 -20.78 8.24
C ASN A 222 21.72 -22.23 8.26
N GLU A 223 22.71 -22.50 7.45
CA GLU A 223 23.33 -23.84 7.36
C GLU A 223 23.97 -24.30 8.68
N GLY A 224 24.31 -23.37 9.59
CA GLY A 224 24.82 -23.68 10.93
C GLY A 224 23.81 -24.37 11.84
N ASP A 225 22.51 -24.17 11.59
CA ASP A 225 21.43 -24.78 12.40
C ASP A 225 21.03 -26.17 11.90
N ILE A 226 21.58 -26.60 10.76
CA ILE A 226 21.27 -27.90 10.16
C ILE A 226 22.04 -29.00 10.89
N LYS A 227 21.31 -29.96 11.45
CA LYS A 227 21.88 -31.20 12.00
C LYS A 227 21.83 -32.30 10.95
N TRP A 228 23.00 -32.89 10.71
CA TRP A 228 23.16 -33.93 9.72
C TRP A 228 23.39 -35.28 10.40
N ASP A 229 22.55 -36.25 10.05
CA ASP A 229 22.76 -37.66 10.39
C ASP A 229 22.99 -38.47 9.11
N THR A 230 23.93 -39.40 9.16
CA THR A 230 24.16 -40.34 8.07
C THR A 230 23.68 -41.73 8.47
N PHE A 231 23.11 -42.46 7.53
CA PHE A 231 22.63 -43.80 7.78
C PHE A 231 22.83 -44.71 6.53
N ARG A 232 22.73 -45.96 6.76
CA ARG A 232 22.81 -46.94 5.66
C ARG A 232 21.50 -47.01 4.91
N SER A 233 21.53 -46.75 3.61
CA SER A 233 20.34 -46.89 2.78
C SER A 233 19.95 -48.35 2.66
N SER A 234 18.71 -48.66 3.01
CA SER A 234 18.13 -50.01 2.82
C SER A 234 17.59 -50.13 1.41
N GLY A 235 17.97 -51.20 0.72
CA GLY A 235 17.48 -51.49 -0.65
C GLY A 235 18.12 -52.74 -1.25
N ALA A 236 17.55 -53.26 -2.34
CA ALA A 236 18.14 -54.36 -3.11
C ALA A 236 19.44 -53.89 -3.76
N GLY A 237 20.58 -54.34 -3.21
CA GLY A 237 21.91 -53.99 -3.71
C GLY A 237 22.98 -54.89 -3.14
N GLY A 238 24.15 -54.99 -3.82
CA GLY A 238 25.27 -55.81 -3.43
C GLY A 238 25.98 -55.37 -2.15
N GLN A 239 27.10 -56.00 -1.78
CA GLN A 239 27.81 -55.76 -0.50
C GLN A 239 28.14 -54.31 -0.14
N ASN A 240 28.20 -53.39 -1.11
CA ASN A 240 28.46 -51.95 -0.85
C ASN A 240 27.28 -51.20 -0.20
N VAL A 241 26.04 -51.58 -0.48
CA VAL A 241 24.83 -50.92 0.09
C VAL A 241 24.76 -51.14 1.61
N ASN A 242 25.26 -52.28 2.08
CA ASN A 242 25.24 -52.66 3.50
C ASN A 242 26.47 -52.16 4.27
N LYS A 243 27.49 -51.61 3.62
CA LYS A 243 28.73 -51.14 4.26
C LYS A 243 28.92 -49.62 4.23
N VAL A 244 28.32 -48.92 3.27
CA VAL A 244 28.51 -47.48 3.09
C VAL A 244 27.27 -46.69 3.57
N GLU A 245 27.48 -45.70 4.42
CA GLU A 245 26.43 -44.79 4.90
C GLU A 245 26.22 -43.67 3.90
N SER A 246 25.51 -43.98 2.80
CA SER A 246 25.18 -43.03 1.74
C SER A 246 23.90 -42.25 1.98
N GLY A 247 23.01 -42.77 2.82
CA GLY A 247 21.78 -42.09 3.20
C GLY A 247 22.07 -40.88 4.13
N VAL A 248 21.36 -39.80 3.90
CA VAL A 248 21.51 -38.57 4.65
C VAL A 248 20.15 -38.17 5.23
N ARG A 249 20.14 -37.81 6.49
CA ARG A 249 19.01 -37.25 7.18
C ARG A 249 19.39 -35.83 7.65
N LEU A 250 18.58 -34.86 7.26
CA LEU A 250 18.69 -33.47 7.62
C LEU A 250 17.60 -33.12 8.64
N ARG A 251 17.99 -32.46 9.75
CA ARG A 251 17.06 -31.88 10.70
C ARG A 251 17.33 -30.40 10.79
N TYR A 252 16.25 -29.61 10.65
CA TYR A 252 16.32 -28.17 10.68
C TYR A 252 15.22 -27.61 11.60
N PRO A 253 15.58 -26.79 12.62
CA PRO A 253 14.61 -26.12 13.47
C PRO A 253 14.01 -24.95 12.69
N TRP A 254 12.79 -25.09 12.23
CA TRP A 254 12.08 -24.04 11.52
C TRP A 254 11.05 -23.40 12.43
N LYS A 255 11.10 -22.06 12.52
CA LYS A 255 10.10 -21.31 13.25
C LYS A 255 8.89 -21.11 12.35
N ASN A 256 7.77 -21.75 12.71
CA ASN A 256 6.52 -21.61 11.98
C ASN A 256 6.04 -20.15 12.03
N PRO A 257 5.93 -19.46 10.88
CA PRO A 257 5.54 -18.06 10.87
C PRO A 257 4.08 -17.81 11.27
N ASN A 258 3.23 -18.84 11.30
CA ASN A 258 1.83 -18.74 11.69
C ASN A 258 1.63 -18.92 13.20
N THR A 259 2.30 -19.92 13.79
CA THR A 259 2.13 -20.26 15.21
C THR A 259 3.22 -19.67 16.10
N GLY A 260 4.36 -19.27 15.51
CA GLY A 260 5.56 -18.84 16.25
C GLY A 260 6.31 -19.99 16.92
N GLU A 261 5.81 -21.21 16.84
CA GLU A 261 6.44 -22.41 17.41
C GLU A 261 7.58 -22.91 16.53
N VAL A 262 8.57 -23.53 17.17
CA VAL A 262 9.69 -24.13 16.44
C VAL A 262 9.34 -25.58 16.14
N GLU A 263 9.18 -25.89 14.87
CA GLU A 263 8.95 -27.24 14.34
C GLU A 263 10.27 -27.81 13.82
N GLU A 264 10.57 -29.07 14.11
CA GLU A 264 11.73 -29.75 13.54
C GLU A 264 11.37 -30.36 12.17
N ILE A 265 11.93 -29.79 11.10
CA ILE A 265 11.79 -30.34 9.74
C ILE A 265 12.79 -31.47 9.58
N LEU A 266 12.28 -32.67 9.21
CA LEU A 266 13.08 -33.86 8.95
C LEU A 266 13.02 -34.18 7.46
N ILE A 267 14.18 -34.22 6.81
CA ILE A 267 14.30 -34.61 5.39
C ILE A 267 15.31 -35.74 5.23
N GLU A 268 14.87 -36.81 4.62
CA GLU A 268 15.73 -37.95 4.27
C GLU A 268 16.00 -38.01 2.76
N CYS A 269 17.25 -38.29 2.39
CA CYS A 269 17.64 -38.49 1.02
C CYS A 269 18.56 -39.70 0.86
N THR A 270 18.10 -40.68 0.04
CA THR A 270 18.78 -41.94 -0.25
C THR A 270 18.87 -42.23 -1.75
N GLU A 271 18.63 -41.21 -2.59
CA GLU A 271 18.47 -41.39 -4.04
C GLU A 271 19.74 -41.75 -4.77
N THR A 272 20.89 -41.35 -4.26
CA THR A 272 22.16 -41.63 -4.89
C THR A 272 23.08 -42.46 -3.96
N ARG A 273 24.10 -43.10 -4.56
CA ARG A 273 25.16 -43.78 -3.79
C ARG A 273 26.21 -42.84 -3.24
N ASP A 274 26.09 -41.55 -3.58
CA ASP A 274 27.05 -40.50 -3.25
C ASP A 274 26.46 -39.61 -2.11
N GLN A 275 27.07 -39.67 -0.94
CA GLN A 275 26.66 -38.94 0.24
C GLN A 275 26.64 -37.42 0.03
N PRO A 276 27.67 -36.75 -0.57
CA PRO A 276 27.63 -35.33 -0.89
C PRO A 276 26.45 -34.94 -1.76
N LYS A 277 26.13 -35.73 -2.80
CA LYS A 277 24.97 -35.45 -3.67
C LYS A 277 23.64 -35.59 -2.93
N ASN A 278 23.54 -36.55 -2.01
CA ASN A 278 22.36 -36.69 -1.17
C ASN A 278 22.20 -35.52 -0.19
N LYS A 279 23.31 -34.94 0.33
CA LYS A 279 23.28 -33.71 1.14
C LYS A 279 22.76 -32.51 0.34
N GLU A 280 23.27 -32.30 -0.84
CA GLU A 280 22.87 -31.22 -1.74
C GLU A 280 21.36 -31.31 -2.09
N ARG A 281 20.88 -32.52 -2.40
CA ARG A 281 19.46 -32.78 -2.68
C ARG A 281 18.58 -32.55 -1.44
N ALA A 282 19.05 -32.97 -0.26
CA ALA A 282 18.32 -32.71 0.99
C ALA A 282 18.19 -31.21 1.28
N LEU A 283 19.25 -30.42 1.05
CA LEU A 283 19.22 -28.96 1.12
C LEU A 283 18.24 -28.33 0.12
N SER A 284 18.28 -28.80 -1.13
CA SER A 284 17.33 -28.31 -2.15
C SER A 284 15.88 -28.60 -1.75
N ARG A 285 15.60 -29.79 -1.21
CA ARG A 285 14.27 -30.14 -0.69
C ARG A 285 13.85 -29.29 0.50
N LEU A 286 14.79 -28.97 1.43
CA LEU A 286 14.52 -28.09 2.53
C LEU A 286 14.14 -26.68 2.06
N ARG A 287 14.87 -26.14 1.07
CA ARG A 287 14.55 -24.86 0.45
C ARG A 287 13.16 -24.85 -0.17
N THR A 288 12.82 -25.87 -0.95
CA THR A 288 11.50 -26.01 -1.54
C THR A 288 10.42 -26.13 -0.48
N PHE A 289 10.62 -26.92 0.56
CA PHE A 289 9.65 -27.11 1.62
C PHE A 289 9.35 -25.79 2.39
N ILE A 290 10.40 -25.03 2.75
CA ILE A 290 10.25 -23.75 3.43
C ILE A 290 9.57 -22.75 2.49
N TYR A 291 9.99 -22.70 1.23
CA TYR A 291 9.36 -21.84 0.21
C TYR A 291 7.86 -22.13 0.09
N ASP A 292 7.47 -23.39 -0.01
CA ASP A 292 6.05 -23.76 -0.13
C ASP A 292 5.24 -23.36 1.11
N LYS A 293 5.83 -23.49 2.31
CA LYS A 293 5.20 -23.06 3.57
C LYS A 293 5.01 -21.54 3.65
N GLU A 294 6.04 -20.77 3.32
CA GLU A 294 5.97 -19.30 3.29
C GLU A 294 5.01 -18.82 2.19
N HIS A 295 5.04 -19.44 1.03
CA HIS A 295 4.12 -19.14 -0.08
C HIS A 295 2.66 -19.44 0.29
N GLN A 296 2.40 -20.57 0.97
CA GLN A 296 1.05 -20.90 1.44
C GLN A 296 0.54 -19.86 2.44
N LYS A 297 1.38 -19.45 3.41
CA LYS A 297 1.05 -18.37 4.33
C LYS A 297 0.70 -17.08 3.58
N TYR A 298 1.50 -16.71 2.61
CA TYR A 298 1.25 -15.53 1.79
C TYR A 298 -0.11 -15.59 1.07
N ILE A 299 -0.46 -16.74 0.49
CA ILE A 299 -1.78 -16.96 -0.14
C ILE A 299 -2.91 -16.81 0.88
N ASP A 300 -2.74 -17.39 2.07
CA ASP A 300 -3.74 -17.32 3.14
C ASP A 300 -3.91 -15.88 3.66
N ASP A 301 -2.82 -15.13 3.80
CA ASP A 301 -2.85 -13.71 4.19
C ASP A 301 -3.56 -12.84 3.13
N ILE A 302 -3.28 -13.06 1.84
CA ILE A 302 -3.99 -12.40 0.74
C ILE A 302 -5.49 -12.72 0.81
N ALA A 303 -5.85 -14.00 0.96
CA ALA A 303 -7.24 -14.43 1.03
C ALA A 303 -7.97 -13.79 2.21
N ASN A 304 -7.31 -13.68 3.37
CA ASN A 304 -7.84 -13.04 4.56
C ASN A 304 -7.98 -11.52 4.38
N ARG A 305 -6.95 -10.82 3.88
CA ARG A 305 -7.01 -9.38 3.56
C ARG A 305 -8.14 -9.10 2.56
N ARG A 306 -8.23 -9.89 1.49
CA ARG A 306 -9.30 -9.77 0.51
C ARG A 306 -10.69 -9.94 1.13
N LYS A 307 -10.87 -10.98 1.98
CA LYS A 307 -12.14 -11.23 2.68
C LYS A 307 -12.55 -10.04 3.55
N THR A 308 -11.60 -9.38 4.20
CA THR A 308 -11.84 -8.19 5.02
C THR A 308 -12.25 -6.99 4.16
N LEU A 309 -11.57 -6.78 3.02
CA LEU A 309 -11.79 -5.62 2.14
C LEU A 309 -13.13 -5.70 1.38
N VAL A 310 -13.52 -6.90 0.95
CA VAL A 310 -14.66 -7.08 0.01
C VAL A 310 -15.93 -7.56 0.70
N SER A 311 -15.85 -8.01 1.96
CA SER A 311 -16.99 -8.54 2.70
C SER A 311 -17.75 -9.63 1.89
N THR A 312 -19.09 -9.59 1.87
CA THR A 312 -19.93 -10.60 1.20
C THR A 312 -20.25 -10.27 -0.27
N GLY A 313 -19.79 -9.12 -0.80
CA GLY A 313 -20.19 -8.63 -2.13
C GLY A 313 -21.69 -8.25 -2.21
N ASP A 314 -22.36 -8.12 -1.07
CA ASP A 314 -23.75 -7.69 -1.02
C ASP A 314 -23.84 -6.18 -1.28
N ARG A 315 -24.78 -5.79 -2.14
CA ARG A 315 -25.08 -4.39 -2.46
C ARG A 315 -25.44 -3.51 -1.26
N SER A 316 -25.74 -4.10 -0.10
CA SER A 316 -25.99 -3.38 1.15
C SER A 316 -24.70 -2.86 1.80
N ALA A 317 -23.59 -3.57 1.65
CA ALA A 317 -22.27 -3.21 2.18
C ALA A 317 -21.46 -2.27 1.26
N LYS A 318 -22.15 -1.41 0.53
CA LYS A 318 -21.55 -0.50 -0.47
C LYS A 318 -20.64 0.55 0.17
N ILE A 319 -19.50 0.79 -0.45
CA ILE A 319 -18.67 1.96 -0.21
C ILE A 319 -19.08 3.14 -1.11
N ARG A 320 -19.46 2.86 -2.37
CA ARG A 320 -19.76 3.88 -3.38
C ARG A 320 -21.00 3.53 -4.21
N THR A 321 -21.75 4.55 -4.60
CA THR A 321 -22.93 4.39 -5.49
C THR A 321 -22.79 5.26 -6.72
N TYR A 322 -22.94 4.63 -7.88
CA TYR A 322 -22.99 5.24 -9.22
C TYR A 322 -24.45 5.33 -9.66
N ASN A 323 -25.03 6.52 -9.60
CA ASN A 323 -26.44 6.76 -9.92
C ASN A 323 -26.57 7.42 -11.29
N PHE A 324 -26.86 6.63 -12.31
CA PHE A 324 -26.99 7.09 -13.70
C PHE A 324 -28.16 8.04 -13.92
N PRO A 325 -29.38 7.78 -13.41
CA PRO A 325 -30.52 8.71 -13.57
C PRO A 325 -30.24 10.10 -13.00
N GLN A 326 -29.45 10.19 -11.94
CA GLN A 326 -29.13 11.47 -11.30
C GLN A 326 -27.75 12.02 -11.72
N GLY A 327 -27.02 11.30 -12.58
CA GLY A 327 -25.70 11.71 -13.06
C GLY A 327 -24.66 11.93 -11.94
N ARG A 328 -24.78 11.21 -10.82
CA ARG A 328 -23.92 11.42 -9.63
C ARG A 328 -23.24 10.15 -9.15
N VAL A 329 -22.08 10.35 -8.53
CA VAL A 329 -21.33 9.33 -7.77
C VAL A 329 -21.23 9.79 -6.33
N THR A 330 -21.57 8.91 -5.38
CA THR A 330 -21.50 9.21 -3.93
C THR A 330 -20.64 8.17 -3.24
N ASP A 331 -19.61 8.61 -2.52
CA ASP A 331 -18.88 7.79 -1.58
C ASP A 331 -19.52 7.91 -0.19
N HIS A 332 -19.98 6.77 0.34
CA HIS A 332 -20.75 6.73 1.59
C HIS A 332 -19.89 6.80 2.85
N ARG A 333 -18.59 6.57 2.73
CA ARG A 333 -17.66 6.63 3.88
C ARG A 333 -17.49 8.05 4.40
N ILE A 334 -17.43 9.01 3.48
CA ILE A 334 -17.22 10.44 3.81
C ILE A 334 -18.40 11.33 3.36
N GLY A 335 -19.46 10.76 2.77
CA GLY A 335 -20.59 11.51 2.25
C GLY A 335 -20.28 12.40 1.04
N TYR A 336 -19.12 12.24 0.41
CA TYR A 336 -18.73 13.02 -0.75
C TYR A 336 -19.54 12.65 -1.98
N THR A 337 -20.03 13.64 -2.70
CA THR A 337 -20.85 13.45 -3.92
C THR A 337 -20.33 14.34 -5.04
N THR A 338 -20.08 13.74 -6.21
CA THR A 338 -19.83 14.45 -7.46
C THR A 338 -21.00 14.27 -8.41
N HIS A 339 -21.37 15.32 -9.15
CA HIS A 339 -22.45 15.33 -10.14
C HIS A 339 -21.94 15.13 -11.57
N ASP A 340 -20.66 14.78 -11.74
CA ASP A 340 -20.06 14.42 -13.03
C ASP A 340 -19.77 12.91 -13.09
N LEU A 341 -20.83 12.11 -13.23
CA LEU A 341 -20.70 10.66 -13.41
C LEU A 341 -19.92 10.30 -14.68
N SER A 342 -20.07 11.08 -15.75
CA SER A 342 -19.41 10.82 -17.03
C SER A 342 -17.91 11.04 -16.94
N GLY A 343 -17.48 12.17 -16.37
CA GLY A 343 -16.08 12.46 -16.09
C GLY A 343 -15.48 11.44 -15.14
N PHE A 344 -16.21 11.05 -14.10
CA PHE A 344 -15.77 10.05 -13.13
C PHE A 344 -15.49 8.69 -13.80
N LEU A 345 -16.40 8.17 -14.61
CA LEU A 345 -16.21 6.94 -15.40
C LEU A 345 -15.15 7.09 -16.52
N SER A 346 -14.78 8.32 -16.84
CA SER A 346 -13.68 8.61 -17.76
C SER A 346 -12.30 8.68 -17.07
N GLY A 347 -12.25 8.38 -15.77
CA GLY A 347 -11.01 8.32 -15.00
C GLY A 347 -10.76 9.53 -14.08
N ASN A 348 -11.66 10.53 -14.02
CA ASN A 348 -11.51 11.69 -13.14
C ASN A 348 -11.93 11.35 -11.70
N ILE A 349 -11.19 10.44 -11.05
CA ILE A 349 -11.49 9.96 -9.69
C ILE A 349 -10.62 10.64 -8.61
N GLN A 350 -9.65 11.48 -9.01
CA GLN A 350 -8.65 12.03 -8.10
C GLN A 350 -9.26 12.84 -6.96
N ASP A 351 -10.20 13.75 -7.24
CA ASP A 351 -10.80 14.61 -6.21
C ASP A 351 -11.44 13.81 -5.08
N MET A 352 -12.05 12.66 -5.42
CA MET A 352 -12.64 11.75 -4.43
C MET A 352 -11.57 11.02 -3.62
N ILE A 353 -10.48 10.60 -4.25
CA ILE A 353 -9.33 9.98 -3.58
C ILE A 353 -8.70 10.98 -2.61
N ASP A 354 -8.52 12.23 -3.04
CA ASP A 354 -7.95 13.30 -2.20
C ASP A 354 -8.84 13.56 -0.97
N ALA A 355 -10.16 13.61 -1.15
CA ALA A 355 -11.10 13.75 -0.04
C ALA A 355 -11.04 12.56 0.95
N LEU A 356 -10.86 11.34 0.46
CA LEU A 356 -10.68 10.16 1.30
C LEU A 356 -9.34 10.17 2.04
N THR A 357 -8.28 10.62 1.38
CA THR A 357 -6.96 10.77 1.99
C THR A 357 -6.98 11.79 3.12
N VAL A 358 -7.65 12.93 2.91
CA VAL A 358 -7.84 13.95 3.96
C VAL A 358 -8.60 13.39 5.15
N ALA A 359 -9.66 12.62 4.89
CA ALA A 359 -10.45 12.01 5.96
C ALA A 359 -9.64 10.98 6.76
N GLU A 360 -8.85 10.10 6.09
CA GLU A 360 -7.97 9.14 6.76
C GLU A 360 -6.90 9.85 7.61
N ASN A 361 -6.26 10.89 7.05
CA ASN A 361 -5.26 11.66 7.79
C ASN A 361 -5.85 12.33 9.02
N ALA A 362 -7.08 12.85 8.94
CA ALA A 362 -7.78 13.45 10.08
C ALA A 362 -8.09 12.41 11.19
N GLU A 363 -8.43 11.17 10.83
CA GLU A 363 -8.62 10.07 11.78
C GLU A 363 -7.30 9.67 12.44
N ARG A 364 -6.23 9.48 11.65
CA ARG A 364 -4.88 9.14 12.16
C ARG A 364 -4.33 10.22 13.10
N MET A 365 -4.57 11.51 12.80
CA MET A 365 -4.18 12.60 13.70
C MET A 365 -4.89 12.50 15.07
N LYS A 366 -6.19 12.19 15.05
CA LYS A 366 -6.95 12.01 16.31
C LYS A 366 -6.44 10.83 17.14
N GLU A 367 -6.03 9.74 16.47
CA GLU A 367 -5.45 8.55 17.13
C GLU A 367 -4.04 8.83 17.69
N SER A 368 -3.26 9.69 17.04
CA SER A 368 -1.90 10.05 17.48
C SER A 368 -1.86 11.09 18.61
N GLU A 369 -2.95 11.78 18.88
CA GLU A 369 -3.11 12.70 20.02
C GLU A 369 -3.53 11.99 21.32
N LEU A 370 -3.83 10.66 21.25
CA LEU A 370 -4.09 9.78 22.40
C LEU A 370 -2.80 9.07 22.82
#